data_c5484a59a089d75b74384f7bef953b6e
#
_entry.id   c5484a59a089d75b74384f7bef953b6e
#
_cell.length_a   1.000
_cell.length_b   1.000
_cell.length_c   1.000
_cell.angle_alpha   90.00
_cell.angle_beta   90.00
_cell.angle_gamma   90.00
#
_symmetry.space_group_name_H-M   'P 1'
#
loop_
_entity.id
_entity.type
_entity.pdbx_description
1 polymer ?
#
loop_
_entity_poly.entity_id
_entity_poly.type
_entity_poly.pdbx_seq_one_letter_code
_entity_poly.pdbx_strand_id
1 'polypeptide(L)'
;PCKQGVSSVASLNHIAQQIYNPKSKKQYKIMKSGVVQWVLKVGDKVINKQNKYQIINSDGSVVDIFNGNLGIIKDIKDDYILIDFQGIGYVEVPKSHAPYIELGYAITCHSAQGSQFDTVIGGIDFSMFIMLNKELLYTMITRASKKFILCAQTKALQYAITKEQIIHRQTYLMDDLDELCNKKFDF
;
A
#
# COMPACT_ATOMS: atom_id res chain seq x y z
N PRO A 1 -3.12 7.87 5.58
CA PRO A 1 -4.27 7.55 6.43
C PRO A 1 -3.92 6.50 7.48
N CYS A 2 -4.45 6.65 8.68
CA CYS A 2 -4.29 5.67 9.75
C CYS A 2 -5.12 4.41 9.49
N LYS A 3 -4.86 3.34 10.27
CA LYS A 3 -5.67 2.12 10.21
C LYS A 3 -7.04 2.28 10.87
N GLN A 4 -7.24 3.29 11.73
CA GLN A 4 -8.48 3.55 12.48
C GLN A 4 -8.91 5.02 12.33
N GLY A 5 -10.22 5.30 12.44
CA GLY A 5 -10.81 6.63 12.33
C GLY A 5 -11.50 6.90 10.99
N VAL A 6 -12.16 8.03 10.87
CA VAL A 6 -12.93 8.45 9.69
C VAL A 6 -12.04 8.58 8.45
N SER A 7 -10.79 9.04 8.61
CA SER A 7 -9.78 9.15 7.57
C SER A 7 -8.94 7.87 7.40
N SER A 8 -9.41 6.74 7.92
CA SER A 8 -8.69 5.48 7.78
C SER A 8 -8.69 4.97 6.35
N VAL A 9 -7.66 4.17 6.00
CA VAL A 9 -7.59 3.51 4.69
C VAL A 9 -8.85 2.69 4.42
N ALA A 10 -9.36 1.98 5.44
CA ALA A 10 -10.56 1.17 5.31
C ALA A 10 -11.80 2.02 4.98
N SER A 11 -12.03 3.12 5.72
CA SER A 11 -13.15 4.02 5.47
C SER A 11 -13.07 4.68 4.10
N LEU A 12 -11.89 5.18 3.72
CA LEU A 12 -11.68 5.81 2.41
C LEU A 12 -11.88 4.81 1.26
N ASN A 13 -11.41 3.59 1.41
CA ASN A 13 -11.61 2.53 0.42
C ASN A 13 -13.09 2.16 0.28
N HIS A 14 -13.82 2.07 1.39
CA HIS A 14 -15.25 1.77 1.36
C HIS A 14 -16.04 2.87 0.65
N ILE A 15 -15.78 4.13 0.97
CA ILE A 15 -16.43 5.28 0.31
C ILE A 15 -16.07 5.31 -1.17
N ALA A 16 -14.80 5.14 -1.51
CA ALA A 16 -14.35 5.14 -2.90
C ALA A 16 -14.99 4.00 -3.70
N GLN A 17 -15.10 2.80 -3.14
CA GLN A 17 -15.79 1.69 -3.79
C GLN A 17 -17.26 2.02 -4.07
N GLN A 18 -17.95 2.66 -3.13
CA GLN A 18 -19.36 3.05 -3.34
C GLN A 18 -19.51 4.11 -4.44
N ILE A 19 -18.54 5.02 -4.57
CA ILE A 19 -18.58 6.08 -5.60
C ILE A 19 -18.21 5.52 -6.98
N TYR A 20 -17.09 4.76 -7.06
CA TYR A 20 -16.50 4.36 -8.34
C TYR A 20 -17.02 3.01 -8.86
N ASN A 21 -17.46 2.13 -7.96
CA ASN A 21 -17.96 0.79 -8.32
C ASN A 21 -19.23 0.39 -7.55
N PRO A 22 -20.32 1.17 -7.62
CA PRO A 22 -21.53 0.93 -6.82
C PRO A 22 -22.33 -0.29 -7.27
N LYS A 23 -22.31 -0.65 -8.57
CA LYS A 23 -23.29 -1.56 -9.21
C LYS A 23 -22.72 -2.88 -9.71
N SER A 24 -21.53 -3.29 -9.28
CA SER A 24 -20.98 -4.58 -9.73
C SER A 24 -21.86 -5.75 -9.28
N LYS A 25 -22.22 -6.63 -10.24
CA LYS A 25 -23.05 -7.82 -9.99
C LYS A 25 -22.27 -8.97 -9.37
N LYS A 26 -20.98 -9.12 -9.72
CA LYS A 26 -20.11 -10.17 -9.18
C LYS A 26 -19.28 -9.64 -8.01
N GLN A 27 -19.40 -10.30 -6.88
CA GLN A 27 -18.70 -9.91 -5.65
C GLN A 27 -18.24 -11.12 -4.84
N TYR A 28 -17.16 -10.95 -4.09
CA TYR A 28 -16.63 -11.94 -3.15
C TYR A 28 -16.43 -11.32 -1.76
N LYS A 29 -17.01 -11.95 -0.74
CA LYS A 29 -16.94 -11.48 0.65
C LYS A 29 -15.74 -12.08 1.34
N ILE A 30 -14.87 -11.24 1.86
CA ILE A 30 -13.76 -11.67 2.71
C ILE A 30 -14.28 -11.76 4.15
N MET A 31 -14.22 -12.97 4.71
CA MET A 31 -14.71 -13.29 6.04
C MET A 31 -13.54 -13.53 6.99
N LYS A 32 -13.66 -13.04 8.22
CA LYS A 32 -12.75 -13.37 9.31
C LYS A 32 -13.56 -13.59 10.59
N SER A 33 -13.40 -14.75 11.20
CA SER A 33 -14.16 -15.16 12.41
C SER A 33 -15.67 -14.99 12.26
N GLY A 34 -16.22 -15.35 11.08
CA GLY A 34 -17.66 -15.25 10.79
C GLY A 34 -18.17 -13.84 10.43
N VAL A 35 -17.31 -12.81 10.47
CA VAL A 35 -17.67 -11.43 10.16
C VAL A 35 -17.10 -11.01 8.82
N VAL A 36 -17.92 -10.35 7.99
CA VAL A 36 -17.47 -9.77 6.72
C VAL A 36 -16.54 -8.61 7.01
N GLN A 37 -15.30 -8.70 6.56
CA GLN A 37 -14.29 -7.64 6.72
C GLN A 37 -14.41 -6.61 5.59
N TRP A 38 -14.43 -7.08 4.35
CA TRP A 38 -14.66 -6.26 3.17
C TRP A 38 -15.22 -7.12 2.03
N VAL A 39 -15.68 -6.46 1.00
CA VAL A 39 -16.23 -7.09 -0.19
C VAL A 39 -15.42 -6.66 -1.40
N LEU A 40 -14.93 -7.61 -2.16
CA LEU A 40 -14.27 -7.40 -3.45
C LEU A 40 -15.31 -7.51 -4.56
N LYS A 41 -15.28 -6.60 -5.52
CA LYS A 41 -16.19 -6.56 -6.67
C LYS A 41 -15.39 -6.50 -7.96
N VAL A 42 -15.95 -7.06 -9.02
CA VAL A 42 -15.38 -6.89 -10.37
C VAL A 42 -15.31 -5.39 -10.70
N GLY A 43 -14.15 -4.93 -11.18
CA GLY A 43 -13.85 -3.53 -11.43
C GLY A 43 -13.18 -2.79 -10.28
N ASP A 44 -13.05 -3.40 -9.09
CA ASP A 44 -12.37 -2.76 -7.98
C ASP A 44 -10.87 -2.62 -8.23
N LYS A 45 -10.32 -1.49 -7.79
CA LYS A 45 -8.88 -1.36 -7.56
C LYS A 45 -8.50 -2.08 -6.28
N VAL A 46 -7.46 -2.89 -6.37
CA VAL A 46 -6.97 -3.72 -5.27
C VAL A 46 -5.48 -3.61 -5.09
N ILE A 47 -5.01 -3.97 -3.90
CA ILE A 47 -3.60 -4.09 -3.54
C ILE A 47 -3.36 -5.46 -2.92
N ASN A 48 -2.30 -6.12 -3.35
CA ASN A 48 -1.82 -7.33 -2.70
C ASN A 48 -1.04 -6.97 -1.43
N LYS A 49 -1.31 -7.64 -0.31
CA LYS A 49 -0.69 -7.37 1.01
C LYS A 49 0.29 -8.44 1.46
N GLN A 50 0.42 -9.52 0.70
CA GLN A 50 1.37 -10.60 1.01
C GLN A 50 1.94 -11.20 -0.27
N ASN A 51 3.23 -11.51 -0.27
CA ASN A 51 3.86 -12.19 -1.40
C ASN A 51 3.21 -13.55 -1.64
N LYS A 52 2.97 -13.88 -2.90
CA LYS A 52 2.53 -15.18 -3.36
C LYS A 52 3.35 -15.56 -4.58
N TYR A 53 4.04 -16.68 -4.47
CA TYR A 53 4.93 -17.18 -5.49
C TYR A 53 4.25 -18.32 -6.27
N GLN A 54 4.72 -18.52 -7.49
CA GLN A 54 4.38 -19.67 -8.35
C GLN A 54 2.85 -19.83 -8.52
N ILE A 55 2.15 -18.74 -8.82
CA ILE A 55 0.75 -18.82 -9.24
C ILE A 55 0.74 -19.33 -10.67
N ILE A 56 0.08 -20.47 -10.89
CA ILE A 56 -0.06 -21.08 -12.21
C ILE A 56 -1.40 -20.61 -12.78
N ASN A 57 -1.35 -19.86 -13.88
CA ASN A 57 -2.54 -19.45 -14.64
C ASN A 57 -3.06 -20.60 -15.50
N SER A 58 -4.28 -20.50 -15.98
CA SER A 58 -4.92 -21.51 -16.87
C SER A 58 -4.18 -21.71 -18.20
N ASP A 59 -3.42 -20.71 -18.64
CA ASP A 59 -2.55 -20.78 -19.83
C ASP A 59 -1.19 -21.47 -19.58
N GLY A 60 -0.95 -21.92 -18.34
CA GLY A 60 0.29 -22.55 -17.91
C GLY A 60 1.41 -21.56 -17.54
N SER A 61 1.19 -20.26 -17.65
CA SER A 61 2.16 -19.26 -17.19
C SER A 61 2.31 -19.29 -15.67
N VAL A 62 3.54 -19.12 -15.17
CA VAL A 62 3.84 -19.05 -13.74
C VAL A 62 4.20 -17.62 -13.38
N VAL A 63 3.51 -17.06 -12.40
CA VAL A 63 3.62 -15.65 -12.04
C VAL A 63 3.76 -15.47 -10.53
N ASP A 64 4.59 -14.52 -10.13
CA ASP A 64 4.74 -14.09 -8.75
C ASP A 64 4.05 -12.75 -8.53
N ILE A 65 3.36 -12.61 -7.39
CA ILE A 65 2.82 -11.32 -6.95
C ILE A 65 3.41 -10.93 -5.61
N PHE A 66 3.78 -9.67 -5.48
CA PHE A 66 4.45 -9.13 -4.30
C PHE A 66 3.53 -8.22 -3.48
N ASN A 67 3.88 -8.06 -2.21
CA ASN A 67 3.22 -7.08 -1.36
C ASN A 67 3.40 -5.67 -1.96
N GLY A 68 2.28 -4.95 -2.11
CA GLY A 68 2.25 -3.64 -2.74
C GLY A 68 1.83 -3.63 -4.20
N ASN A 69 1.78 -4.78 -4.89
CA ASN A 69 1.28 -4.83 -6.27
C ASN A 69 -0.17 -4.35 -6.33
N LEU A 70 -0.41 -3.38 -7.20
CA LEU A 70 -1.73 -2.80 -7.48
C LEU A 70 -2.34 -3.46 -8.71
N GLY A 71 -3.65 -3.68 -8.69
CA GLY A 71 -4.36 -4.28 -9.82
C GLY A 71 -5.82 -3.91 -9.86
N ILE A 72 -6.51 -4.42 -10.89
CA ILE A 72 -7.96 -4.26 -11.08
C ILE A 72 -8.58 -5.65 -11.22
N ILE A 73 -9.62 -5.93 -10.44
CA ILE A 73 -10.37 -7.18 -10.55
C ILE A 73 -11.11 -7.20 -11.89
N LYS A 74 -10.81 -8.18 -12.74
CA LYS A 74 -11.46 -8.37 -14.04
C LYS A 74 -12.62 -9.37 -13.99
N ASP A 75 -12.46 -10.44 -13.21
CA ASP A 75 -13.54 -11.40 -12.98
C ASP A 75 -13.39 -12.11 -11.63
N ILE A 76 -14.47 -12.73 -11.16
CA ILE A 76 -14.50 -13.57 -9.96
C ILE A 76 -15.10 -14.91 -10.37
N LYS A 77 -14.31 -15.96 -10.32
CA LYS A 77 -14.66 -17.35 -10.62
C LYS A 77 -14.85 -18.17 -9.34
N ASP A 78 -15.20 -19.45 -9.49
CA ASP A 78 -15.43 -20.30 -8.33
C ASP A 78 -14.15 -20.59 -7.53
N ASP A 79 -12.99 -20.75 -8.19
CA ASP A 79 -11.73 -21.13 -7.57
C ASP A 79 -10.75 -19.97 -7.43
N TYR A 80 -10.86 -18.94 -8.27
CA TYR A 80 -9.90 -17.84 -8.29
C TYR A 80 -10.56 -16.47 -8.57
N ILE A 81 -9.80 -15.43 -8.33
CA ILE A 81 -10.11 -14.05 -8.70
C ILE A 81 -9.11 -13.63 -9.79
N LEU A 82 -9.63 -13.26 -10.96
CA LEU A 82 -8.80 -12.77 -12.06
C LEU A 82 -8.49 -11.29 -11.80
N ILE A 83 -7.22 -10.99 -11.59
CA ILE A 83 -6.74 -9.63 -11.34
C ILE A 83 -5.71 -9.26 -12.40
N ASP A 84 -5.86 -8.08 -12.96
CA ASP A 84 -4.89 -7.46 -13.86
C ASP A 84 -3.96 -6.58 -13.02
N PHE A 85 -2.80 -7.10 -12.66
CA PHE A 85 -1.79 -6.39 -11.87
C PHE A 85 -0.93 -5.50 -12.75
N GLN A 86 -0.73 -4.26 -12.30
CA GLN A 86 0.08 -3.28 -13.01
C GLN A 86 1.52 -3.78 -13.18
N GLY A 87 2.01 -3.82 -14.43
CA GLY A 87 3.36 -4.28 -14.75
C GLY A 87 3.56 -5.79 -14.76
N ILE A 88 2.52 -6.58 -14.43
CA ILE A 88 2.56 -8.05 -14.42
C ILE A 88 1.57 -8.61 -15.44
N GLY A 89 0.36 -8.05 -15.52
CA GLY A 89 -0.72 -8.53 -16.36
C GLY A 89 -1.75 -9.37 -15.59
N TYR A 90 -2.44 -10.25 -16.31
CA TYR A 90 -3.51 -11.07 -15.76
C TYR A 90 -2.97 -12.19 -14.88
N VAL A 91 -3.48 -12.29 -13.65
CA VAL A 91 -3.12 -13.32 -12.69
C VAL A 91 -4.39 -13.94 -12.10
N GLU A 92 -4.45 -15.27 -12.10
CA GLU A 92 -5.51 -16.05 -11.48
C GLU A 92 -5.20 -16.29 -9.99
N VAL A 93 -5.55 -15.33 -9.18
CA VAL A 93 -5.27 -15.36 -7.73
C VAL A 93 -6.19 -16.37 -7.05
N PRO A 94 -5.69 -17.46 -6.45
CA PRO A 94 -6.55 -18.45 -5.80
C PRO A 94 -7.31 -17.83 -4.62
N LYS A 95 -8.55 -18.26 -4.38
CA LYS A 95 -9.38 -17.75 -3.28
C LYS A 95 -8.76 -17.95 -1.89
N SER A 96 -7.88 -18.92 -1.72
CA SER A 96 -7.08 -19.10 -0.50
C SER A 96 -6.18 -17.89 -0.20
N HIS A 97 -5.76 -17.14 -1.23
CA HIS A 97 -4.97 -15.92 -1.10
C HIS A 97 -5.83 -14.64 -1.03
N ALA A 98 -7.12 -14.72 -1.34
CA ALA A 98 -8.03 -13.56 -1.33
C ALA A 98 -8.06 -12.75 -0.01
N PRO A 99 -7.86 -13.33 1.19
CA PRO A 99 -7.75 -12.56 2.43
C PRO A 99 -6.60 -11.53 2.46
N TYR A 100 -5.62 -11.67 1.56
CA TYR A 100 -4.50 -10.74 1.41
C TYR A 100 -4.68 -9.73 0.27
N ILE A 101 -5.82 -9.79 -0.42
CA ILE A 101 -6.21 -8.81 -1.43
C ILE A 101 -7.14 -7.80 -0.77
N GLU A 102 -6.68 -6.57 -0.62
CA GLU A 102 -7.44 -5.45 -0.05
C GLU A 102 -7.86 -4.46 -1.14
N LEU A 103 -8.85 -3.61 -0.85
CA LEU A 103 -9.19 -2.48 -1.72
C LEU A 103 -8.01 -1.52 -1.81
N GLY A 104 -7.71 -1.04 -3.01
CA GLY A 104 -6.55 -0.22 -3.34
C GLY A 104 -6.87 1.17 -3.87
N TYR A 105 -8.07 1.70 -3.63
CA TYR A 105 -8.40 3.09 -4.00
C TYR A 105 -7.64 4.09 -3.14
N ALA A 106 -7.50 3.80 -1.85
CA ALA A 106 -6.64 4.51 -0.92
C ALA A 106 -5.64 3.53 -0.30
N ILE A 107 -4.38 3.93 -0.24
CA ILE A 107 -3.28 3.14 0.32
C ILE A 107 -2.48 3.96 1.33
N THR A 108 -1.74 3.31 2.21
CA THR A 108 -0.82 4.02 3.11
C THR A 108 0.38 4.55 2.33
N CYS A 109 1.02 5.60 2.84
CA CYS A 109 2.27 6.11 2.29
C CYS A 109 3.36 5.02 2.21
N HIS A 110 3.43 4.15 3.22
CA HIS A 110 4.32 2.99 3.23
C HIS A 110 4.05 2.00 2.08
N SER A 111 2.77 1.69 1.84
CA SER A 111 2.39 0.78 0.74
C SER A 111 2.61 1.39 -0.64
N ALA A 112 2.79 2.71 -0.73
CA ALA A 112 3.11 3.44 -1.97
C ALA A 112 4.62 3.57 -2.22
N GLN A 113 5.48 3.12 -1.29
CA GLN A 113 6.93 3.18 -1.49
C GLN A 113 7.34 2.33 -2.69
N GLY A 114 8.22 2.87 -3.52
CA GLY A 114 8.65 2.25 -4.78
C GLY A 114 7.71 2.49 -5.96
N SER A 115 6.48 2.97 -5.73
CA SER A 115 5.51 3.30 -6.79
C SER A 115 5.45 4.79 -7.06
N GLN A 116 5.11 5.17 -8.30
CA GLN A 116 4.80 6.55 -8.70
C GLN A 116 3.44 6.61 -9.38
N PHE A 117 2.76 7.74 -9.24
CA PHE A 117 1.43 7.98 -9.80
C PHE A 117 1.39 9.36 -10.44
N ASP A 118 0.66 9.52 -11.52
CA ASP A 118 0.49 10.82 -12.20
C ASP A 118 -0.09 11.87 -11.26
N THR A 119 -1.12 11.50 -10.53
CA THR A 119 -1.78 12.38 -9.54
C THR A 119 -1.91 11.65 -8.22
N VAL A 120 -1.50 12.31 -7.14
CA VAL A 120 -1.63 11.82 -5.77
C VAL A 120 -2.46 12.81 -4.95
N ILE A 121 -3.43 12.28 -4.22
CA ILE A 121 -4.18 13.03 -3.21
C ILE A 121 -3.69 12.55 -1.84
N GLY A 122 -2.98 13.41 -1.13
CA GLY A 122 -2.47 13.15 0.21
C GLY A 122 -3.42 13.67 1.28
N GLY A 123 -3.82 12.80 2.20
CA GLY A 123 -4.66 13.16 3.35
C GLY A 123 -3.85 13.19 4.65
N ILE A 124 -3.93 14.29 5.39
CA ILE A 124 -3.27 14.45 6.70
C ILE A 124 -4.27 15.00 7.70
N ASP A 125 -4.45 14.30 8.79
CA ASP A 125 -5.20 14.77 9.94
C ASP A 125 -4.41 14.56 11.25
N PHE A 126 -4.87 15.22 12.33
CA PHE A 126 -4.16 15.18 13.59
C PHE A 126 -4.22 13.82 14.31
N SER A 127 -5.08 12.89 13.89
CA SER A 127 -5.11 11.53 14.44
C SER A 127 -3.83 10.76 14.14
N MET A 128 -3.04 11.23 13.16
CA MET A 128 -1.77 10.65 12.73
C MET A 128 -0.55 11.27 13.41
N PHE A 129 -0.71 12.10 14.46
CA PHE A 129 0.36 12.96 15.01
C PHE A 129 1.66 12.22 15.35
N ILE A 130 1.59 10.95 15.77
CA ILE A 130 2.77 10.13 16.09
C ILE A 130 3.66 9.94 14.85
N MET A 131 3.05 9.72 13.68
CA MET A 131 3.74 9.44 12.42
C MET A 131 4.03 10.70 11.59
N LEU A 132 3.43 11.84 11.96
CA LEU A 132 3.61 13.09 11.22
C LEU A 132 5.03 13.63 11.43
N ASN A 133 5.76 13.79 10.34
CA ASN A 133 7.08 14.39 10.27
C ASN A 133 7.38 14.87 8.84
N LYS A 134 8.49 15.56 8.65
CA LYS A 134 8.92 16.07 7.34
C LYS A 134 9.17 14.94 6.33
N GLU A 135 9.74 13.83 6.79
CA GLU A 135 10.08 12.68 5.96
C GLU A 135 8.83 12.01 5.38
N LEU A 136 7.75 11.90 6.18
CA LEU A 136 6.47 11.40 5.71
C LEU A 136 5.86 12.31 4.64
N LEU A 137 5.90 13.63 4.86
CA LEU A 137 5.44 14.62 3.88
C LEU A 137 6.23 14.51 2.58
N TYR A 138 7.55 14.48 2.67
CA TYR A 138 8.43 14.33 1.52
C TYR A 138 8.13 13.03 0.75
N THR A 139 8.06 11.91 1.47
CA THR A 139 7.75 10.60 0.87
C THR A 139 6.41 10.62 0.15
N MET A 140 5.40 11.27 0.70
CA MET A 140 4.06 11.36 0.11
C MET A 140 4.07 12.25 -1.14
N ILE A 141 4.72 13.41 -1.10
CA ILE A 141 4.81 14.34 -2.22
C ILE A 141 5.56 13.71 -3.40
N THR A 142 6.66 13.02 -3.12
CA THR A 142 7.49 12.38 -4.16
C THR A 142 6.84 11.16 -4.82
N ARG A 143 5.67 10.73 -4.37
CA ARG A 143 4.87 9.70 -5.08
C ARG A 143 4.15 10.26 -6.29
N ALA A 144 3.98 11.59 -6.40
CA ALA A 144 3.33 12.22 -7.54
C ALA A 144 4.37 12.56 -8.62
N SER A 145 4.14 12.12 -9.86
CA SER A 145 4.98 12.48 -11.01
C SER A 145 4.54 13.78 -11.68
N LYS A 146 3.23 14.12 -11.62
CA LYS A 146 2.69 15.32 -12.27
C LYS A 146 1.97 16.25 -11.30
N LYS A 147 1.10 15.73 -10.43
CA LYS A 147 0.24 16.58 -9.60
C LYS A 147 0.08 15.99 -8.21
N PHE A 148 0.32 16.80 -7.19
CA PHE A 148 0.04 16.49 -5.80
C PHE A 148 -1.04 17.41 -5.25
N ILE A 149 -2.07 16.84 -4.64
CA ILE A 149 -3.16 17.57 -3.97
C ILE A 149 -3.11 17.21 -2.49
N LEU A 150 -2.93 18.20 -1.63
CA LEU A 150 -2.87 18.01 -0.20
C LEU A 150 -4.21 18.39 0.44
N CYS A 151 -4.83 17.42 1.11
CA CYS A 151 -5.97 17.61 2.00
C CYS A 151 -5.48 17.48 3.45
N ALA A 152 -5.26 18.60 4.13
CA ALA A 152 -4.66 18.61 5.45
C ALA A 152 -5.41 19.51 6.44
N GLN A 153 -5.48 19.08 7.70
CA GLN A 153 -5.79 19.99 8.79
C GLN A 153 -4.58 20.90 9.03
N THR A 154 -4.79 22.22 9.09
CA THR A 154 -3.71 23.21 9.26
C THR A 154 -2.79 22.90 10.44
N LYS A 155 -3.37 22.55 11.60
CA LYS A 155 -2.59 22.18 12.79
C LYS A 155 -1.73 20.92 12.58
N ALA A 156 -2.26 19.91 11.87
CA ALA A 156 -1.52 18.69 11.58
C ALA A 156 -0.36 18.94 10.62
N LEU A 157 -0.58 19.78 9.62
CA LEU A 157 0.46 20.16 8.67
C LEU A 157 1.57 20.99 9.36
N GLN A 158 1.21 21.99 10.18
CA GLN A 158 2.18 22.75 10.96
C GLN A 158 3.02 21.84 11.85
N TYR A 159 2.37 20.92 12.58
CA TYR A 159 3.05 19.95 13.41
C TYR A 159 4.03 19.07 12.61
N ALA A 160 3.60 18.57 11.44
CA ALA A 160 4.46 17.74 10.59
C ALA A 160 5.70 18.49 10.08
N ILE A 161 5.58 19.80 9.80
CA ILE A 161 6.69 20.64 9.32
C ILE A 161 7.65 21.00 10.45
N THR A 162 7.14 21.23 11.66
CA THR A 162 7.97 21.68 12.78
C THR A 162 8.62 20.54 13.57
N LYS A 163 8.02 19.34 13.52
CA LYS A 163 8.54 18.18 14.24
C LYS A 163 9.85 17.72 13.63
N GLU A 164 10.92 17.86 14.38
CA GLU A 164 12.22 17.24 14.07
C GLU A 164 12.22 15.81 14.61
N GLN A 165 12.48 14.87 13.73
CA GLN A 165 12.72 13.49 14.14
C GLN A 165 14.23 13.31 14.27
N ILE A 166 14.72 13.38 15.48
CA ILE A 166 16.10 12.99 15.79
C ILE A 166 16.12 11.45 15.77
N ILE A 167 16.28 10.88 14.58
CA ILE A 167 16.55 9.45 14.45
C ILE A 167 18.07 9.30 14.63
N HIS A 168 18.51 9.06 15.84
CA HIS A 168 19.81 8.46 16.05
C HIS A 168 19.74 7.02 15.53
N ARG A 169 20.07 6.84 14.24
CA ARG A 169 20.34 5.50 13.71
C ARG A 169 21.63 5.05 14.40
N GLN A 170 21.48 4.20 15.40
CA GLN A 170 22.61 3.45 15.94
C GLN A 170 23.01 2.42 14.86
N THR A 171 23.98 2.79 14.05
CA THR A 171 24.65 1.85 13.16
C THR A 171 26.07 1.69 13.70
N TYR A 172 26.53 0.47 13.82
CA TYR A 172 27.93 0.16 14.16
C TYR A 172 28.90 0.47 13.01
N LEU A 173 28.40 1.05 11.90
CA LEU A 173 29.20 1.31 10.70
C LEU A 173 30.44 2.18 10.98
N MET A 174 30.31 3.19 11.86
CA MET A 174 31.48 4.02 12.21
C MET A 174 32.49 3.24 13.04
N ASP A 175 32.01 2.41 13.98
CA ASP A 175 32.87 1.56 14.83
C ASP A 175 33.57 0.51 13.94
N ASP A 176 32.87 -0.09 13.02
CA ASP A 176 33.41 -1.07 12.04
C ASP A 176 34.45 -0.42 11.11
N LEU A 177 34.19 0.82 10.64
CA LEU A 177 35.13 1.56 9.80
C LEU A 177 36.39 1.95 10.58
N ASP A 178 36.25 2.40 11.83
CA ASP A 178 37.39 2.74 12.69
C ASP A 178 38.22 1.49 12.99
N GLU A 179 37.59 0.34 13.22
CA GLU A 179 38.27 -0.95 13.39
C GLU A 179 39.04 -1.36 12.13
N LEU A 180 38.44 -1.17 10.95
CA LEU A 180 39.11 -1.47 9.67
C LEU A 180 40.27 -0.50 9.38
N CYS A 181 40.12 0.79 9.69
CA CYS A 181 41.17 1.79 9.50
C CYS A 181 42.33 1.61 10.47
N ASN A 182 42.07 1.10 11.69
CA ASN A 182 43.09 0.84 12.70
C ASN A 182 43.78 -0.52 12.55
N LYS A 183 43.25 -1.46 11.80
CA LYS A 183 43.98 -2.66 11.38
C LYS A 183 45.06 -2.22 10.40
N LYS A 184 46.27 -1.96 10.91
CA LYS A 184 47.47 -1.84 10.08
C LYS A 184 47.54 -3.12 9.24
N PHE A 185 47.56 -2.95 7.91
CA PHE A 185 47.93 -4.03 7.00
C PHE A 185 49.41 -4.36 7.35
N ASP A 186 49.64 -5.40 8.09
CA ASP A 186 50.95 -6.02 8.20
C ASP A 186 51.21 -6.72 6.86
N PHE A 187 52.03 -6.07 6.02
CA PHE A 187 52.59 -6.66 4.81
C PHE A 187 53.87 -7.38 5.14
#